data_0e1627267d09aabbc86aeaa2ce7ed7af
#
_entry.id   0e1627267d09aabbc86aeaa2ce7ed7af
#
_cell.length_a   1.000
_cell.length_b   1.000
_cell.length_c   1.000
_cell.angle_alpha   90.00
_cell.angle_beta   90.00
_cell.angle_gamma   90.00
#
_symmetry.space_group_name_H-M   'P 1'
#
loop_
_entity.id
_entity.type
_entity.pdbx_description
1 polymer ?
#
loop_
_entity_poly.entity_id
_entity_poly.type
_entity_poly.pdbx_seq_one_letter_code
_entity_poly.pdbx_strand_id
1 'polypeptide(L)'
;MLDNYYKSAKERADIGIPPLPLDAEQTSQLVELIKNVKARDEELLNLLTERVPAGVDDAAYIKAAFLADVAKRKIETKVLTPKEATFYLGTMLGGYNVEPLISLIDDKECGETAIEALSKTLLVFDAFNDIAELSKTSKNALKILTSWANAEWFTSKPEVPKKIDTIIFKVPGETNTDDLSPAPDAWSRPDIPLHALAMYKMPREGLSEKPLEEIDKLKKLGYPVTLAGDVVGTGSSRKSATNSVLWHMGEDIPFIPNKKTGGICIGSKIAPIFFNTMQAVSYTHLTLPTTLSV
;
A
#
# COMPACT_ATOMS: atom_id res chain seq x y z
N MET A 1 18.87 -20.14 1.17
CA MET A 1 19.01 -18.73 0.79
C MET A 1 18.10 -17.82 1.61
N LEU A 2 16.82 -18.12 1.75
CA LEU A 2 15.88 -17.28 2.52
C LEU A 2 15.62 -17.76 3.96
N ASP A 3 16.50 -18.57 4.51
CA ASP A 3 16.30 -19.20 5.83
C ASP A 3 16.12 -18.19 6.96
N ASN A 4 16.89 -17.10 6.92
CA ASN A 4 16.75 -16.01 7.90
C ASN A 4 15.43 -15.27 7.79
N TYR A 5 14.92 -15.09 6.55
CA TYR A 5 13.61 -14.51 6.32
C TYR A 5 12.51 -15.40 6.90
N TYR A 6 12.51 -16.70 6.61
CA TYR A 6 11.50 -17.62 7.13
C TYR A 6 11.55 -17.77 8.66
N LYS A 7 12.74 -17.74 9.25
CA LYS A 7 12.90 -17.75 10.70
C LYS A 7 12.27 -16.50 11.33
N SER A 8 12.59 -15.31 10.81
CA SER A 8 11.99 -14.06 11.28
C SER A 8 10.48 -14.01 11.02
N ALA A 9 10.02 -14.55 9.89
CA ALA A 9 8.59 -14.65 9.58
C ALA A 9 7.83 -15.46 10.63
N LYS A 10 8.42 -16.59 11.09
CA LYS A 10 7.83 -17.41 12.13
C LYS A 10 7.76 -16.69 13.48
N GLU A 11 8.86 -16.04 13.89
CA GLU A 11 8.91 -15.26 15.13
C GLU A 11 7.85 -14.15 15.15
N ARG A 12 7.62 -13.50 14.01
CA ARG A 12 6.58 -12.46 13.88
C ARG A 12 5.17 -13.04 13.86
N ALA A 13 4.98 -14.19 13.23
CA ALA A 13 3.70 -14.89 13.22
C ALA A 13 3.27 -15.31 14.63
N ASP A 14 4.21 -15.68 15.52
CA ASP A 14 3.94 -16.03 16.91
C ASP A 14 3.33 -14.87 17.72
N ILE A 15 3.56 -13.63 17.30
CA ILE A 15 2.96 -12.42 17.88
C ILE A 15 1.84 -11.82 16.99
N GLY A 16 1.37 -12.55 15.98
CA GLY A 16 0.22 -12.20 15.17
C GLY A 16 0.44 -11.10 14.12
N ILE A 17 1.69 -10.87 13.69
CA ILE A 17 2.01 -9.88 12.66
C ILE A 17 2.74 -10.50 11.47
N PRO A 18 2.62 -9.91 10.26
CA PRO A 18 3.29 -10.42 9.07
C PRO A 18 4.82 -10.25 9.17
N PRO A 19 5.58 -11.01 8.37
CA PRO A 19 7.03 -10.83 8.27
C PRO A 19 7.38 -9.41 7.81
N LEU A 20 8.60 -8.98 8.09
CA LEU A 20 9.15 -7.78 7.47
C LEU A 20 9.19 -7.95 5.94
N PRO A 21 9.09 -6.85 5.17
CA PRO A 21 9.42 -6.91 3.76
C PRO A 21 10.84 -7.43 3.54
N LEU A 22 11.08 -8.05 2.39
CA LEU A 22 12.42 -8.49 1.98
C LEU A 22 13.32 -7.26 1.82
N ASP A 23 14.53 -7.37 2.35
CA ASP A 23 15.59 -6.39 2.14
C ASP A 23 16.29 -6.57 0.77
N ALA A 24 17.29 -5.74 0.48
CA ALA A 24 18.03 -5.78 -0.78
C ALA A 24 18.78 -7.10 -1.00
N GLU A 25 19.41 -7.64 0.03
CA GLU A 25 20.16 -8.90 -0.06
C GLU A 25 19.20 -10.07 -0.29
N GLN A 26 18.14 -10.17 0.50
CA GLN A 26 17.10 -11.19 0.38
C GLN A 26 16.39 -11.11 -0.98
N THR A 27 16.14 -9.88 -1.48
CA THR A 27 15.54 -9.69 -2.80
C THR A 27 16.49 -10.14 -3.92
N SER A 28 17.79 -9.88 -3.80
CA SER A 28 18.78 -10.39 -4.74
C SER A 28 18.82 -11.92 -4.75
N GLN A 29 18.79 -12.54 -3.56
CA GLN A 29 18.74 -13.99 -3.44
C GLN A 29 17.45 -14.58 -4.06
N LEU A 30 16.30 -13.91 -3.84
CA LEU A 30 15.03 -14.30 -4.43
C LEU A 30 15.08 -14.24 -5.98
N VAL A 31 15.63 -13.16 -6.53
CA VAL A 31 15.80 -13.01 -7.99
C VAL A 31 16.67 -14.14 -8.56
N GLU A 32 17.76 -14.50 -7.89
CA GLU A 32 18.60 -15.62 -8.34
C GLU A 32 17.86 -16.98 -8.24
N LEU A 33 17.02 -17.19 -7.24
CA LEU A 33 16.18 -18.38 -7.20
C LEU A 33 15.20 -18.41 -8.37
N ILE A 34 14.50 -17.30 -8.65
CA ILE A 34 13.53 -17.19 -9.74
C ILE A 34 14.16 -17.45 -11.12
N LYS A 35 15.40 -17.02 -11.35
CA LYS A 35 16.13 -17.28 -12.60
C LYS A 35 16.45 -18.76 -12.81
N ASN A 36 16.59 -19.54 -11.75
CA ASN A 36 17.09 -20.91 -11.78
C ASN A 36 16.02 -22.00 -11.68
N VAL A 37 14.75 -21.66 -11.37
CA VAL A 37 13.69 -22.65 -11.30
C VAL A 37 13.28 -23.16 -12.67
N LYS A 38 12.90 -24.46 -12.73
CA LYS A 38 12.54 -25.15 -13.99
C LYS A 38 11.05 -25.12 -14.30
N ALA A 39 10.23 -24.70 -13.36
CA ALA A 39 8.77 -24.60 -13.47
C ALA A 39 8.26 -23.34 -12.76
N ARG A 40 6.99 -22.98 -13.02
CA ARG A 40 6.33 -21.88 -12.30
C ARG A 40 6.25 -22.20 -10.81
N ASP A 41 6.64 -21.26 -10.00
CA ASP A 41 6.66 -21.36 -8.55
C ASP A 41 5.88 -20.17 -7.97
N GLU A 42 4.69 -20.45 -7.44
CA GLU A 42 3.77 -19.43 -6.92
C GLU A 42 4.26 -18.83 -5.59
N GLU A 43 5.07 -19.58 -4.82
CA GLU A 43 5.66 -19.02 -3.59
C GLU A 43 6.69 -17.97 -3.91
N LEU A 44 7.60 -18.25 -4.85
CA LEU A 44 8.59 -17.26 -5.30
C LEU A 44 7.93 -16.05 -5.95
N LEU A 45 6.86 -16.27 -6.74
CA LEU A 45 6.10 -15.17 -7.31
C LEU A 45 5.45 -14.32 -6.22
N ASN A 46 4.81 -14.93 -5.23
CA ASN A 46 4.21 -14.22 -4.10
C ASN A 46 5.25 -13.43 -3.29
N LEU A 47 6.41 -14.02 -3.00
CA LEU A 47 7.50 -13.31 -2.34
C LEU A 47 7.92 -12.06 -3.15
N LEU A 48 8.07 -12.19 -4.46
CA LEU A 48 8.48 -11.09 -5.34
C LEU A 48 7.42 -9.97 -5.37
N THR A 49 6.15 -10.34 -5.49
CA THR A 49 5.07 -9.37 -5.71
C THR A 49 4.57 -8.75 -4.42
N GLU A 50 4.38 -9.54 -3.36
CA GLU A 50 3.72 -9.12 -2.12
C GLU A 50 4.69 -8.86 -0.97
N ARG A 51 5.96 -9.30 -1.07
CA ARG A 51 6.90 -9.17 0.05
C ARG A 51 8.11 -8.28 -0.23
N VAL A 52 8.37 -7.90 -1.49
CA VAL A 52 9.38 -6.90 -1.84
C VAL A 52 8.72 -5.51 -1.87
N PRO A 53 9.30 -4.48 -1.21
CA PRO A 53 8.81 -3.10 -1.27
C PRO A 53 8.60 -2.60 -2.71
N ALA A 54 7.68 -1.66 -2.87
CA ALA A 54 7.38 -1.04 -4.18
C ALA A 54 7.80 0.44 -4.27
N GLY A 55 8.35 1.00 -3.18
CA GLY A 55 8.74 2.40 -3.07
C GLY A 55 10.17 2.70 -3.48
N VAL A 56 10.91 3.41 -2.63
CA VAL A 56 12.28 3.89 -2.88
C VAL A 56 13.34 3.11 -2.11
N ASP A 57 12.99 1.95 -1.59
CA ASP A 57 13.90 1.05 -0.90
C ASP A 57 14.86 0.39 -1.90
N ASP A 58 16.09 0.06 -1.49
CA ASP A 58 17.06 -0.62 -2.35
C ASP A 58 16.52 -1.95 -2.90
N ALA A 59 15.73 -2.68 -2.11
CA ALA A 59 15.04 -3.90 -2.54
C ALA A 59 14.09 -3.64 -3.72
N ALA A 60 13.40 -2.50 -3.74
CA ALA A 60 12.49 -2.12 -4.80
C ALA A 60 13.22 -1.85 -6.13
N TYR A 61 14.41 -1.25 -6.08
CA TYR A 61 15.25 -1.06 -7.29
C TYR A 61 15.66 -2.41 -7.88
N ILE A 62 16.04 -3.37 -7.05
CA ILE A 62 16.42 -4.73 -7.50
C ILE A 62 15.24 -5.43 -8.16
N LYS A 63 14.06 -5.38 -7.51
CA LYS A 63 12.80 -5.92 -8.09
C LYS A 63 12.49 -5.27 -9.43
N ALA A 64 12.54 -3.94 -9.51
CA ALA A 64 12.22 -3.22 -10.74
C ALA A 64 13.20 -3.53 -11.89
N ALA A 65 14.49 -3.59 -11.61
CA ALA A 65 15.50 -3.96 -12.61
C ALA A 65 15.26 -5.37 -13.14
N PHE A 66 15.00 -6.33 -12.26
CA PHE A 66 14.68 -7.70 -12.66
C PHE A 66 13.39 -7.77 -13.50
N LEU A 67 12.31 -7.11 -13.07
CA LEU A 67 11.06 -7.07 -13.83
C LEU A 67 11.24 -6.42 -15.21
N ALA A 68 12.00 -5.33 -15.30
CA ALA A 68 12.33 -4.68 -16.57
C ALA A 68 13.10 -5.59 -17.52
N ASP A 69 14.07 -6.34 -17.01
CA ASP A 69 14.85 -7.28 -17.83
C ASP A 69 14.02 -8.48 -18.31
N VAL A 70 13.09 -8.98 -17.48
CA VAL A 70 12.13 -10.01 -17.91
C VAL A 70 11.17 -9.45 -18.97
N ALA A 71 10.59 -8.28 -18.73
CA ALA A 71 9.66 -7.62 -19.65
C ALA A 71 10.32 -7.35 -21.03
N LYS A 72 11.59 -6.94 -21.03
CA LYS A 72 12.40 -6.71 -22.24
C LYS A 72 13.01 -8.01 -22.81
N ARG A 73 12.69 -9.17 -22.25
CA ARG A 73 13.20 -10.51 -22.68
C ARG A 73 14.73 -10.65 -22.62
N LYS A 74 15.40 -9.88 -21.77
CA LYS A 74 16.83 -10.04 -21.48
C LYS A 74 17.09 -11.20 -20.52
N ILE A 75 16.10 -11.50 -19.66
CA ILE A 75 16.09 -12.62 -18.72
C ILE A 75 14.83 -13.44 -19.00
N GLU A 76 15.04 -14.76 -19.16
CA GLU A 76 13.94 -15.72 -19.23
C GLU A 76 13.78 -16.43 -17.88
N THR A 77 12.55 -16.56 -17.43
CA THR A 77 12.20 -17.32 -16.23
C THR A 77 10.89 -18.10 -16.43
N LYS A 78 10.68 -19.16 -15.65
CA LYS A 78 9.44 -19.93 -15.65
C LYS A 78 8.42 -19.38 -14.64
N VAL A 79 8.80 -18.42 -13.77
CA VAL A 79 7.93 -17.90 -12.72
C VAL A 79 6.94 -16.86 -13.26
N LEU A 80 7.36 -16.03 -14.19
CA LEU A 80 6.51 -14.97 -14.76
C LEU A 80 6.83 -14.74 -16.25
N THR A 81 5.81 -14.34 -16.99
CA THR A 81 5.89 -13.96 -18.39
C THR A 81 6.34 -12.50 -18.55
N PRO A 82 6.80 -12.07 -19.75
CA PRO A 82 7.08 -10.65 -20.02
C PRO A 82 5.89 -9.73 -19.74
N LYS A 83 4.68 -10.17 -20.06
CA LYS A 83 3.46 -9.39 -19.80
C LYS A 83 3.18 -9.23 -18.29
N GLU A 84 3.30 -10.32 -17.50
CA GLU A 84 3.18 -10.26 -16.04
C GLU A 84 4.27 -9.37 -15.43
N ALA A 85 5.51 -9.48 -15.90
CA ALA A 85 6.61 -8.60 -15.46
C ALA A 85 6.30 -7.12 -15.73
N THR A 86 5.75 -6.80 -16.90
CA THR A 86 5.31 -5.45 -17.26
C THR A 86 4.19 -4.97 -16.34
N PHE A 87 3.23 -5.82 -16.01
CA PHE A 87 2.17 -5.50 -15.06
C PHE A 87 2.72 -5.17 -13.67
N TYR A 88 3.56 -6.05 -13.11
CA TYR A 88 4.17 -5.80 -11.80
C TYR A 88 5.11 -4.60 -11.79
N LEU A 89 5.81 -4.33 -12.88
CA LEU A 89 6.61 -3.11 -13.04
C LEU A 89 5.72 -1.85 -12.97
N GLY A 90 4.52 -1.92 -13.53
CA GLY A 90 3.50 -0.86 -13.44
C GLY A 90 2.97 -0.61 -12.03
N THR A 91 3.12 -1.55 -11.10
CA THR A 91 2.71 -1.38 -9.68
C THR A 91 3.77 -0.71 -8.82
N MET A 92 4.98 -0.49 -9.34
CA MET A 92 6.09 0.12 -8.62
C MET A 92 5.92 1.65 -8.53
N LEU A 93 6.38 2.26 -7.43
CA LEU A 93 6.08 3.65 -7.09
C LEU A 93 7.31 4.59 -7.04
N GLY A 94 8.49 4.08 -7.36
CA GLY A 94 9.74 4.83 -7.21
C GLY A 94 10.18 5.65 -8.44
N GLY A 95 9.43 5.63 -9.54
CA GLY A 95 9.77 6.34 -10.79
C GLY A 95 10.74 5.60 -11.70
N TYR A 96 11.56 4.69 -11.19
CA TYR A 96 12.53 3.87 -11.91
C TYR A 96 11.88 2.88 -12.92
N ASN A 97 10.59 2.68 -12.82
CA ASN A 97 9.77 1.85 -13.70
C ASN A 97 9.30 2.60 -14.97
N VAL A 98 9.36 3.92 -14.99
CA VAL A 98 8.77 4.75 -16.05
C VAL A 98 9.51 4.54 -17.37
N GLU A 99 10.83 4.71 -17.39
CA GLU A 99 11.63 4.51 -18.63
C GLU A 99 11.49 3.09 -19.20
N PRO A 100 11.61 2.02 -18.42
CA PRO A 100 11.33 0.68 -18.92
C PRO A 100 9.93 0.52 -19.52
N LEU A 101 8.90 1.07 -18.90
CA LEU A 101 7.52 1.02 -19.42
C LEU A 101 7.39 1.80 -20.74
N ILE A 102 8.00 2.99 -20.86
CA ILE A 102 8.01 3.77 -22.11
C ILE A 102 8.62 2.94 -23.25
N SER A 103 9.71 2.23 -22.99
CA SER A 103 10.35 1.39 -24.02
C SER A 103 9.50 0.21 -24.49
N LEU A 104 8.42 -0.13 -23.80
CA LEU A 104 7.53 -1.26 -24.07
C LEU A 104 6.20 -0.88 -24.72
N ILE A 105 5.86 0.40 -24.85
CA ILE A 105 4.53 0.85 -25.32
C ILE A 105 4.15 0.35 -26.71
N ASP A 106 5.12 0.08 -27.57
CA ASP A 106 4.91 -0.45 -28.92
C ASP A 106 5.26 -1.95 -29.03
N ASP A 107 5.55 -2.63 -27.89
CA ASP A 107 5.77 -4.08 -27.87
C ASP A 107 4.44 -4.82 -28.09
N LYS A 108 4.48 -5.89 -28.91
CA LYS A 108 3.26 -6.61 -29.31
C LYS A 108 2.53 -7.33 -28.15
N GLU A 109 3.27 -7.76 -27.13
CA GLU A 109 2.73 -8.52 -25.99
C GLU A 109 2.54 -7.64 -24.76
N CYS A 110 3.48 -6.74 -24.49
CA CYS A 110 3.54 -5.93 -23.28
C CYS A 110 2.94 -4.53 -23.43
N GLY A 111 2.79 -4.04 -24.69
CA GLY A 111 2.48 -2.63 -24.96
C GLY A 111 1.20 -2.13 -24.33
N GLU A 112 0.12 -2.91 -24.41
CA GLU A 112 -1.15 -2.51 -23.80
C GLU A 112 -1.06 -2.39 -22.28
N THR A 113 -0.38 -3.33 -21.62
CA THR A 113 -0.11 -3.29 -20.18
C THR A 113 0.78 -2.10 -19.78
N ALA A 114 1.79 -1.79 -20.60
CA ALA A 114 2.66 -0.63 -20.36
C ALA A 114 1.91 0.70 -20.52
N ILE A 115 1.03 0.82 -21.52
CA ILE A 115 0.17 2.00 -21.73
C ILE A 115 -0.76 2.19 -20.53
N GLU A 116 -1.42 1.13 -20.06
CA GLU A 116 -2.30 1.20 -18.91
C GLU A 116 -1.55 1.65 -17.64
N ALA A 117 -0.36 1.11 -17.40
CA ALA A 117 0.48 1.49 -16.28
C ALA A 117 0.89 2.96 -16.33
N LEU A 118 1.39 3.43 -17.48
CA LEU A 118 1.81 4.83 -17.68
C LEU A 118 0.64 5.81 -17.59
N SER A 119 -0.53 5.44 -18.09
CA SER A 119 -1.74 6.28 -17.99
C SER A 119 -2.15 6.56 -16.53
N LYS A 120 -1.81 5.68 -15.61
CA LYS A 120 -2.07 5.81 -14.16
C LYS A 120 -0.90 6.40 -13.37
N THR A 121 0.26 6.59 -13.99
CA THR A 121 1.45 7.13 -13.33
C THR A 121 1.41 8.65 -13.29
N LEU A 122 1.55 9.25 -12.08
CA LEU A 122 1.32 10.67 -11.85
C LEU A 122 2.59 11.54 -11.88
N LEU A 123 3.74 10.97 -11.54
CA LEU A 123 5.00 11.69 -11.39
C LEU A 123 5.93 11.33 -12.56
N VAL A 124 5.64 11.88 -13.73
CA VAL A 124 6.35 11.55 -14.96
C VAL A 124 7.27 12.68 -15.48
N PHE A 125 7.47 13.72 -14.72
CA PHE A 125 8.23 14.94 -15.04
C PHE A 125 9.07 14.88 -16.33
N ASP A 126 10.31 14.37 -16.29
CA ASP A 126 11.18 14.29 -17.45
C ASP A 126 10.64 13.38 -18.55
N ALA A 127 10.01 12.26 -18.17
CA ALA A 127 9.41 11.31 -19.09
C ALA A 127 8.21 11.87 -19.88
N PHE A 128 7.62 12.98 -19.44
CA PHE A 128 6.59 13.67 -20.23
C PHE A 128 7.15 14.08 -21.60
N ASN A 129 8.36 14.63 -21.67
CA ASN A 129 8.96 15.05 -22.91
C ASN A 129 9.24 13.86 -23.85
N ASP A 130 9.65 12.72 -23.29
CA ASP A 130 9.90 11.49 -24.06
C ASP A 130 8.59 10.98 -24.69
N ILE A 131 7.51 10.92 -23.91
CA ILE A 131 6.20 10.52 -24.42
C ILE A 131 5.66 11.55 -25.43
N ALA A 132 5.84 12.84 -25.20
CA ALA A 132 5.42 13.90 -26.11
C ALA A 132 6.15 13.79 -27.46
N GLU A 133 7.46 13.52 -27.46
CA GLU A 133 8.22 13.31 -28.69
C GLU A 133 7.77 12.04 -29.41
N LEU A 134 7.64 10.93 -28.70
CA LEU A 134 7.17 9.66 -29.25
C LEU A 134 5.75 9.78 -29.84
N SER A 135 4.89 10.62 -29.29
CA SER A 135 3.51 10.79 -29.77
C SER A 135 3.41 11.32 -31.19
N LYS A 136 4.47 11.90 -31.73
CA LYS A 136 4.52 12.35 -33.14
C LYS A 136 4.50 11.16 -34.11
N THR A 137 4.92 9.98 -33.68
CA THR A 137 5.04 8.79 -34.53
C THR A 137 4.30 7.57 -33.97
N SER A 138 4.16 7.46 -32.63
CA SER A 138 3.46 6.37 -31.95
C SER A 138 2.03 6.78 -31.53
N LYS A 139 1.06 6.04 -32.03
CA LYS A 139 -0.35 6.17 -31.56
C LYS A 139 -0.52 5.77 -30.10
N ASN A 140 0.34 4.89 -29.59
CA ASN A 140 0.31 4.43 -28.20
C ASN A 140 0.80 5.53 -27.26
N ALA A 141 1.87 6.24 -27.61
CA ALA A 141 2.29 7.42 -26.86
C ALA A 141 1.22 8.52 -26.85
N LEU A 142 0.53 8.72 -27.98
CA LEU A 142 -0.59 9.68 -28.05
C LEU A 142 -1.75 9.28 -27.14
N LYS A 143 -2.07 7.98 -27.01
CA LYS A 143 -3.08 7.51 -26.03
C LYS A 143 -2.71 7.89 -24.60
N ILE A 144 -1.45 7.73 -24.21
CA ILE A 144 -0.97 8.08 -22.86
C ILE A 144 -1.12 9.58 -22.62
N LEU A 145 -0.67 10.43 -23.55
CA LEU A 145 -0.84 11.88 -23.45
C LEU A 145 -2.31 12.29 -23.35
N THR A 146 -3.17 11.66 -24.14
CA THR A 146 -4.60 11.91 -24.11
C THR A 146 -5.21 11.53 -22.75
N SER A 147 -4.80 10.37 -22.21
CA SER A 147 -5.24 9.94 -20.87
C SER A 147 -4.82 10.93 -19.78
N TRP A 148 -3.57 11.42 -19.83
CA TRP A 148 -3.10 12.44 -18.90
C TRP A 148 -3.82 13.77 -19.05
N ALA A 149 -4.06 14.23 -20.30
CA ALA A 149 -4.79 15.47 -20.59
C ALA A 149 -6.24 15.42 -20.09
N ASN A 150 -6.87 14.25 -20.18
CA ASN A 150 -8.24 14.01 -19.69
C ASN A 150 -8.29 13.74 -18.18
N ALA A 151 -7.16 13.70 -17.50
CA ALA A 151 -7.04 13.34 -16.09
C ALA A 151 -7.73 12.01 -15.76
N GLU A 152 -7.62 11.00 -16.65
CA GLU A 152 -8.30 9.70 -16.49
C GLU A 152 -7.87 8.98 -15.21
N TRP A 153 -6.62 9.13 -14.77
CA TRP A 153 -6.12 8.65 -13.48
C TRP A 153 -6.94 9.14 -12.27
N PHE A 154 -7.66 10.26 -12.44
CA PHE A 154 -8.53 10.84 -11.41
C PHE A 154 -10.00 10.56 -11.71
N THR A 155 -10.45 10.83 -12.94
CA THR A 155 -11.86 10.73 -13.33
C THR A 155 -12.36 9.28 -13.42
N SER A 156 -11.46 8.32 -13.63
CA SER A 156 -11.79 6.87 -13.64
C SER A 156 -11.88 6.24 -12.24
N LYS A 157 -11.63 7.01 -11.18
CA LYS A 157 -11.82 6.49 -9.81
C LYS A 157 -13.29 6.20 -9.56
N PRO A 158 -13.58 5.15 -8.77
CA PRO A 158 -14.96 4.85 -8.38
C PRO A 158 -15.62 6.06 -7.72
N GLU A 159 -16.90 6.24 -7.99
CA GLU A 159 -17.71 7.24 -7.28
C GLU A 159 -17.69 6.95 -5.78
N VAL A 160 -17.76 8.01 -4.98
CA VAL A 160 -17.89 7.90 -3.53
C VAL A 160 -19.19 7.14 -3.22
N PRO A 161 -19.15 6.04 -2.45
CA PRO A 161 -20.33 5.27 -2.16
C PRO A 161 -21.34 6.11 -1.37
N LYS A 162 -22.62 6.05 -1.80
CA LYS A 162 -23.73 6.76 -1.13
C LYS A 162 -24.13 6.13 0.19
N LYS A 163 -23.75 4.86 0.39
CA LYS A 163 -24.04 4.07 1.60
C LYS A 163 -22.87 3.15 1.88
N ILE A 164 -22.48 3.07 3.13
CA ILE A 164 -21.49 2.11 3.62
C ILE A 164 -22.09 1.37 4.80
N ASP A 165 -22.18 0.05 4.71
CA ASP A 165 -22.51 -0.81 5.84
C ASP A 165 -21.21 -1.14 6.59
N THR A 166 -21.16 -0.84 7.88
CA THR A 166 -19.95 -0.96 8.70
C THR A 166 -20.28 -1.40 10.12
N ILE A 167 -19.33 -1.97 10.81
CA ILE A 167 -19.41 -2.30 12.23
C ILE A 167 -18.65 -1.24 13.01
N ILE A 168 -19.27 -0.75 14.08
CA ILE A 168 -18.71 0.31 14.90
C ILE A 168 -17.88 -0.27 16.05
N PHE A 169 -16.60 0.10 16.09
CA PHE A 169 -15.78 0.02 17.28
C PHE A 169 -15.80 1.38 17.97
N LYS A 170 -16.63 1.49 19.02
CA LYS A 170 -16.84 2.76 19.72
C LYS A 170 -15.84 2.96 20.85
N VAL A 171 -15.22 4.14 20.88
CA VAL A 171 -14.35 4.61 21.95
C VAL A 171 -14.98 5.85 22.57
N PRO A 172 -15.50 5.77 23.80
CA PRO A 172 -16.12 6.92 24.46
C PRO A 172 -15.09 7.97 24.88
N GLY A 173 -15.54 9.21 24.95
CA GLY A 173 -14.73 10.35 25.37
C GLY A 173 -13.68 10.79 24.34
N GLU A 174 -12.59 11.38 24.83
CA GLU A 174 -11.51 11.88 23.98
C GLU A 174 -10.50 10.78 23.68
N THR A 175 -10.25 10.51 22.40
CA THR A 175 -9.14 9.65 21.91
C THR A 175 -8.01 10.52 21.43
N ASN A 176 -6.90 10.51 22.12
CA ASN A 176 -5.70 11.25 21.70
C ASN A 176 -4.72 10.36 20.90
N THR A 177 -3.71 10.98 20.34
CA THR A 177 -2.72 10.25 19.53
C THR A 177 -1.82 9.33 20.36
N ASP A 178 -1.73 9.51 21.68
CA ASP A 178 -1.02 8.57 22.57
C ASP A 178 -1.83 7.29 22.82
N ASP A 179 -3.16 7.36 22.80
CA ASP A 179 -4.01 6.15 22.84
C ASP A 179 -3.77 5.27 21.60
N LEU A 180 -3.60 5.89 20.44
CA LEU A 180 -3.43 5.21 19.16
C LEU A 180 -1.97 4.82 18.85
N SER A 181 -1.03 5.57 19.41
CA SER A 181 0.40 5.43 19.16
C SER A 181 1.21 5.98 20.34
N PRO A 182 1.36 5.21 21.41
CA PRO A 182 2.08 5.65 22.61
C PRO A 182 3.52 6.06 22.29
N ALA A 183 3.93 7.24 22.77
CA ALA A 183 5.25 7.79 22.50
C ALA A 183 6.42 6.85 22.90
N PRO A 184 6.38 6.13 24.04
CA PRO A 184 7.45 5.21 24.41
C PRO A 184 7.63 4.03 23.43
N ASP A 185 6.57 3.64 22.72
CA ASP A 185 6.61 2.54 21.76
C ASP A 185 7.12 2.97 20.36
N ALA A 186 7.19 4.28 20.07
CA ALA A 186 7.62 4.79 18.77
C ALA A 186 9.07 4.44 18.40
N TRP A 187 9.96 4.35 19.40
CA TRP A 187 11.37 4.02 19.21
C TRP A 187 11.65 2.51 19.19
N SER A 188 10.86 1.74 19.93
CA SER A 188 11.07 0.29 20.08
C SER A 188 10.32 -0.53 19.03
N ARG A 189 9.42 0.08 18.26
CA ARG A 189 8.54 -0.58 17.29
C ARG A 189 8.56 0.17 15.96
N PRO A 190 9.62 -0.02 15.15
CA PRO A 190 9.88 0.83 13.99
C PRO A 190 8.97 0.55 12.79
N ASP A 191 8.38 -0.64 12.68
CA ASP A 191 7.48 -0.99 11.57
C ASP A 191 6.01 -0.88 11.96
N ILE A 192 5.13 -0.62 10.97
CA ILE A 192 3.71 -0.38 11.18
C ILE A 192 3.02 -1.54 11.92
N PRO A 193 3.13 -2.82 11.49
CA PRO A 193 2.48 -3.93 12.18
C PRO A 193 2.88 -4.05 13.65
N LEU A 194 4.17 -3.97 13.93
CA LEU A 194 4.69 -4.09 15.29
C LEU A 194 4.27 -2.90 16.15
N HIS A 195 4.30 -1.68 15.58
CA HIS A 195 3.88 -0.47 16.29
C HIS A 195 2.37 -0.48 16.61
N ALA A 196 1.55 -0.92 15.69
CA ALA A 196 0.10 -0.99 15.84
C ALA A 196 -0.35 -1.89 16.99
N LEU A 197 0.44 -2.88 17.40
CA LEU A 197 0.17 -3.69 18.61
C LEU A 197 0.16 -2.86 19.91
N ALA A 198 0.66 -1.63 19.87
CA ALA A 198 0.62 -0.73 21.04
C ALA A 198 -0.65 0.14 21.10
N MET A 199 -1.52 0.09 20.10
CA MET A 199 -2.77 0.85 20.10
C MET A 199 -3.65 0.41 21.28
N TYR A 200 -4.13 1.40 22.04
CA TYR A 200 -4.91 1.19 23.28
C TYR A 200 -4.22 0.30 24.33
N LYS A 201 -2.89 0.29 24.37
CA LYS A 201 -2.11 -0.46 25.37
C LYS A 201 -2.40 0.02 26.80
N MET A 202 -2.66 1.29 27.01
CA MET A 202 -3.02 1.83 28.31
C MET A 202 -4.51 1.61 28.57
N PRO A 203 -4.86 1.12 29.79
CA PRO A 203 -6.26 0.96 30.18
C PRO A 203 -7.04 2.27 30.03
N ARG A 204 -8.25 2.18 29.53
CA ARG A 204 -9.11 3.31 29.28
C ARG A 204 -10.55 3.01 29.68
N GLU A 205 -11.19 3.96 30.33
CA GLU A 205 -12.61 3.85 30.68
C GLU A 205 -13.46 3.67 29.41
N GLY A 206 -14.39 2.74 29.45
CA GLY A 206 -15.30 2.44 28.34
C GLY A 206 -14.74 1.56 27.24
N LEU A 207 -13.48 1.10 27.33
CA LEU A 207 -12.94 0.03 26.52
C LEU A 207 -12.78 -1.28 27.28
N SER A 208 -12.84 -2.39 26.59
CA SER A 208 -12.48 -3.70 27.13
C SER A 208 -10.99 -3.75 27.53
N GLU A 209 -10.61 -4.73 28.35
CA GLU A 209 -9.21 -4.97 28.70
C GLU A 209 -8.36 -5.37 27.47
N LYS A 210 -9.00 -5.82 26.38
CA LYS A 210 -8.35 -6.33 25.17
C LYS A 210 -8.98 -5.73 23.91
N PRO A 211 -8.79 -4.43 23.67
CA PRO A 211 -9.45 -3.74 22.56
C PRO A 211 -9.10 -4.30 21.18
N LEU A 212 -7.85 -4.72 20.97
CA LEU A 212 -7.41 -5.28 19.68
C LEU A 212 -8.07 -6.64 19.40
N GLU A 213 -8.22 -7.50 20.40
CA GLU A 213 -8.96 -8.77 20.24
C GLU A 213 -10.45 -8.51 19.91
N GLU A 214 -11.03 -7.43 20.45
CA GLU A 214 -12.38 -7.01 20.12
C GLU A 214 -12.51 -6.55 18.68
N ILE A 215 -11.59 -5.72 18.20
CA ILE A 215 -11.52 -5.31 16.79
C ILE A 215 -11.43 -6.54 15.88
N ASP A 216 -10.58 -7.51 16.21
CA ASP A 216 -10.41 -8.73 15.42
C ASP A 216 -11.68 -9.60 15.41
N LYS A 217 -12.45 -9.61 16.49
CA LYS A 217 -13.77 -10.27 16.53
C LYS A 217 -14.78 -9.55 15.64
N LEU A 218 -14.79 -8.22 15.66
CA LEU A 218 -15.68 -7.42 14.81
C LEU A 218 -15.36 -7.63 13.32
N LYS A 219 -14.08 -7.68 12.93
CA LYS A 219 -13.65 -7.96 11.54
C LYS A 219 -14.17 -9.30 11.02
N LYS A 220 -14.24 -10.32 11.88
CA LYS A 220 -14.76 -11.65 11.52
C LYS A 220 -16.23 -11.67 11.13
N LEU A 221 -16.98 -10.59 11.39
CA LEU A 221 -18.38 -10.45 10.98
C LEU A 221 -18.52 -10.07 9.49
N GLY A 222 -17.42 -9.83 8.77
CA GLY A 222 -17.41 -9.65 7.32
C GLY A 222 -17.76 -8.25 6.82
N TYR A 223 -17.75 -7.25 7.71
CA TYR A 223 -17.95 -5.84 7.35
C TYR A 223 -16.72 -5.01 7.73
N PRO A 224 -16.46 -3.88 7.06
CA PRO A 224 -15.45 -2.92 7.49
C PRO A 224 -15.69 -2.50 8.95
N VAL A 225 -14.62 -2.40 9.73
CA VAL A 225 -14.70 -1.89 11.10
C VAL A 225 -14.37 -0.40 11.10
N THR A 226 -15.24 0.39 11.71
CA THR A 226 -15.11 1.85 11.80
C THR A 226 -14.73 2.27 13.21
N LEU A 227 -13.68 3.07 13.35
CA LEU A 227 -13.39 3.78 14.59
C LEU A 227 -14.42 4.89 14.80
N ALA A 228 -15.18 4.83 15.89
CA ALA A 228 -16.12 5.90 16.25
C ALA A 228 -15.81 6.42 17.64
N GLY A 229 -15.69 7.75 17.78
CA GLY A 229 -15.40 8.41 19.04
C GLY A 229 -16.12 9.73 19.22
N ASP A 230 -16.12 10.26 20.42
CA ASP A 230 -16.70 11.59 20.69
C ASP A 230 -15.75 12.68 20.20
N VAL A 231 -14.47 12.64 20.63
CA VAL A 231 -13.39 13.51 20.13
C VAL A 231 -12.22 12.64 19.72
N VAL A 232 -11.76 12.71 18.49
CA VAL A 232 -10.75 11.80 17.96
C VAL A 232 -9.51 12.55 17.45
N GLY A 233 -8.34 12.04 17.84
CA GLY A 233 -7.05 12.44 17.26
C GLY A 233 -6.46 13.72 17.83
N THR A 234 -6.82 14.09 19.06
CA THR A 234 -6.15 15.20 19.78
C THR A 234 -4.70 14.86 20.11
N GLY A 235 -3.94 15.85 20.52
CA GLY A 235 -2.52 15.69 20.86
C GLY A 235 -1.58 15.99 19.70
N SER A 236 -0.40 15.37 19.68
CA SER A 236 0.62 15.70 18.69
C SER A 236 0.34 15.04 17.33
N SER A 237 0.83 15.64 16.26
CA SER A 237 0.73 15.08 14.89
C SER A 237 1.61 13.86 14.76
N ARG A 238 1.00 12.68 14.81
CA ARG A 238 1.69 11.39 14.66
C ARG A 238 1.10 10.59 13.51
N LYS A 239 1.87 10.42 12.46
CA LYS A 239 1.52 9.50 11.35
C LYS A 239 1.35 8.07 11.83
N SER A 240 2.11 7.66 12.86
CA SER A 240 1.99 6.34 13.47
C SER A 240 0.62 6.08 14.10
N ALA A 241 -0.04 7.10 14.68
CA ALA A 241 -1.39 6.97 15.20
C ALA A 241 -2.40 6.60 14.09
N THR A 242 -2.31 7.28 12.96
CA THR A 242 -3.10 6.98 11.78
C THR A 242 -2.80 5.59 11.22
N ASN A 243 -1.52 5.25 11.12
CA ASN A 243 -1.10 3.93 10.65
C ASN A 243 -1.58 2.79 11.56
N SER A 244 -1.65 3.01 12.88
CA SER A 244 -2.20 2.03 13.82
C SER A 244 -3.69 1.78 13.57
N VAL A 245 -4.48 2.84 13.36
CA VAL A 245 -5.90 2.71 13.01
C VAL A 245 -6.06 1.96 11.68
N LEU A 246 -5.31 2.36 10.65
CA LEU A 246 -5.35 1.70 9.35
C LEU A 246 -4.91 0.23 9.43
N TRP A 247 -3.90 -0.08 10.24
CA TRP A 247 -3.44 -1.46 10.41
C TRP A 247 -4.55 -2.38 10.91
N HIS A 248 -5.31 -1.92 11.88
CA HIS A 248 -6.38 -2.72 12.48
C HIS A 248 -7.70 -2.67 11.72
N MET A 249 -8.01 -1.58 11.02
CA MET A 249 -9.34 -1.32 10.44
C MET A 249 -9.33 -1.07 8.92
N GLY A 250 -8.18 -1.02 8.29
CA GLY A 250 -8.03 -0.83 6.84
C GLY A 250 -7.84 -2.13 6.09
N GLU A 251 -7.81 -1.99 4.76
CA GLU A 251 -7.59 -3.05 3.78
C GLU A 251 -6.13 -3.08 3.32
N ASP A 252 -5.64 -4.26 2.94
CA ASP A 252 -4.30 -4.40 2.36
C ASP A 252 -4.20 -3.65 1.03
N ILE A 253 -3.07 -3.02 0.81
CA ILE A 253 -2.76 -2.40 -0.49
C ILE A 253 -2.06 -3.46 -1.34
N PRO A 254 -2.63 -3.89 -2.47
CA PRO A 254 -2.00 -4.89 -3.31
C PRO A 254 -0.58 -4.52 -3.69
N PHE A 255 0.34 -5.47 -3.63
CA PHE A 255 1.76 -5.32 -3.97
C PHE A 255 2.58 -4.37 -3.08
N ILE A 256 2.00 -3.90 -1.97
CA ILE A 256 2.68 -3.03 -1.01
C ILE A 256 2.68 -3.70 0.37
N PRO A 257 3.79 -4.34 0.77
CA PRO A 257 3.85 -5.08 2.02
C PRO A 257 3.66 -4.19 3.25
N ASN A 258 2.95 -4.71 4.24
CA ASN A 258 2.81 -4.14 5.58
C ASN A 258 2.23 -2.72 5.62
N LYS A 259 1.42 -2.34 4.62
CA LYS A 259 0.67 -1.08 4.59
C LYS A 259 -0.79 -1.34 4.26
N LYS A 260 -1.66 -0.51 4.82
CA LYS A 260 -3.11 -0.60 4.62
C LYS A 260 -3.71 0.76 4.28
N THR A 261 -4.89 0.74 3.70
CA THR A 261 -5.65 1.92 3.29
C THR A 261 -7.14 1.75 3.63
N GLY A 262 -7.97 2.75 3.36
CA GLY A 262 -9.43 2.63 3.40
C GLY A 262 -10.05 2.59 4.79
N GLY A 263 -9.34 2.93 5.85
CA GLY A 263 -9.91 3.00 7.21
C GLY A 263 -10.99 4.08 7.33
N ILE A 264 -12.07 3.77 8.06
CA ILE A 264 -13.18 4.70 8.31
C ILE A 264 -13.10 5.20 9.75
N CYS A 265 -13.18 6.52 9.92
CA CYS A 265 -13.23 7.16 11.24
C CYS A 265 -14.42 8.11 11.32
N ILE A 266 -15.21 7.97 12.37
CA ILE A 266 -16.36 8.85 12.67
C ILE A 266 -16.12 9.49 14.03
N GLY A 267 -16.24 10.81 14.10
CA GLY A 267 -16.13 11.55 15.35
C GLY A 267 -17.14 12.69 15.42
N SER A 268 -17.68 12.98 16.60
CA SER A 268 -18.42 14.22 16.83
C SER A 268 -17.50 15.43 16.61
N LYS A 269 -16.20 15.26 16.94
CA LYS A 269 -15.10 16.16 16.57
C LYS A 269 -13.90 15.33 16.18
N ILE A 270 -13.23 15.69 15.09
CA ILE A 270 -11.93 15.13 14.68
C ILE A 270 -10.92 16.27 14.69
N ALA A 271 -9.82 16.10 15.41
CA ALA A 271 -8.78 17.11 15.48
C ALA A 271 -8.21 17.40 14.06
N PRO A 272 -8.06 18.67 13.66
CA PRO A 272 -7.67 19.02 12.28
C PRO A 272 -6.34 18.38 11.84
N ILE A 273 -5.37 18.29 12.74
CA ILE A 273 -4.07 17.68 12.45
C ILE A 273 -4.24 16.18 12.18
N PHE A 274 -5.04 15.48 12.98
CA PHE A 274 -5.32 14.05 12.77
C PHE A 274 -6.09 13.84 11.47
N PHE A 275 -7.11 14.66 11.20
CA PHE A 275 -7.86 14.64 9.96
C PHE A 275 -6.95 14.79 8.73
N ASN A 276 -6.09 15.82 8.72
CA ASN A 276 -5.15 16.04 7.61
C ASN A 276 -4.14 14.90 7.47
N THR A 277 -3.70 14.32 8.60
CA THR A 277 -2.78 13.19 8.59
C THR A 277 -3.45 11.93 8.02
N MET A 278 -4.70 11.67 8.43
CA MET A 278 -5.51 10.60 7.84
C MET A 278 -5.65 10.78 6.33
N GLN A 279 -5.87 12.00 5.86
CA GLN A 279 -5.90 12.31 4.44
C GLN A 279 -4.57 12.04 3.73
N ALA A 280 -3.46 12.32 4.34
CA ALA A 280 -2.15 12.15 3.72
C ALA A 280 -1.72 10.67 3.61
N VAL A 281 -2.15 9.81 4.51
CA VAL A 281 -1.71 8.39 4.57
C VAL A 281 -2.75 7.40 4.06
N SER A 282 -4.00 7.84 3.86
CA SER A 282 -5.09 7.02 3.33
C SER A 282 -5.55 7.59 1.99
N TYR A 283 -5.46 6.82 0.93
CA TYR A 283 -5.84 7.26 -0.42
C TYR A 283 -7.35 7.33 -0.66
N THR A 284 -8.17 6.91 0.29
CA THR A 284 -9.63 6.89 0.13
C THR A 284 -10.26 7.57 1.33
N HIS A 285 -10.84 8.76 1.12
CA HIS A 285 -11.58 9.46 2.17
C HIS A 285 -13.05 9.50 1.87
N LEU A 286 -13.81 9.06 2.85
CA LEU A 286 -15.15 9.49 3.06
C LEU A 286 -15.11 10.52 4.22
N THR A 287 -15.03 11.78 3.89
CA THR A 287 -15.45 12.82 4.82
C THR A 287 -16.97 12.86 4.76
N LEU A 288 -17.60 12.27 5.76
CA LEU A 288 -18.98 12.59 6.01
C LEU A 288 -19.02 14.04 6.53
N PRO A 289 -19.70 14.98 5.85
CA PRO A 289 -19.92 16.29 6.42
C PRO A 289 -20.77 16.06 7.67
N THR A 290 -20.19 16.34 8.83
CA THR A 290 -20.94 16.48 10.06
C THR A 290 -21.70 17.79 9.94
N THR A 291 -22.84 17.79 9.31
CA THR A 291 -23.84 18.83 9.50
C THR A 291 -24.42 18.63 10.90
N LEU A 292 -23.79 19.27 11.87
CA LEU A 292 -24.46 19.58 13.12
C LEU A 292 -25.54 20.62 12.78
N SER A 293 -26.78 20.18 12.63
CA SER A 293 -27.91 21.07 12.85
C SER A 293 -27.93 21.37 14.36
N VAL A 294 -27.68 22.63 14.71
CA VAL A 294 -27.97 23.19 16.02
C VAL A 294 -29.47 23.27 16.20
#